data_76533636bd4eda3ba3c7597a93251c74
#
_entry.id   76533636bd4eda3ba3c7597a93251c74
#
_cell.length_a   1.000
_cell.length_b   1.000
_cell.length_c   1.000
_cell.angle_alpha   90.00
_cell.angle_beta   90.00
_cell.angle_gamma   90.00
#
_symmetry.space_group_name_H-M   'P 1'
#
loop_
_entity.id
_entity.type
_entity.pdbx_description
1 polymer ?
#
loop_
_entity_poly.entity_id
_entity_poly.type
_entity_poly.pdbx_seq_one_letter_code
_entity_poly.pdbx_strand_id
1 'polypeptide(L)'
;SASLVGSEMCIRDSLNVALHYTKGDGYYEEYKDGRYLIEYGLKPFTIDGTEVSKSDLVRQKKMDNKFGGGVFSLNYTANRLNASLGGGLNQYRGNNFGRVPWVKNYVGSLSPDHEYYRNKSKKTDGNIYLKANYDLTRGLSAYADLQYRHINYTIDGNNDKYDWSKNALRPLAVDKKFDFFNPKVGLNWNITSNHRVYASFSVAQKEPTRNNYTDGDPDSYPKAEKLLDYEAGYTFANQWLTAGANFYYMDYTDQLVLTGALNDIGEALTENVPDSYRMGIEIMLGIKPCKWFQWDINATWSKNRIQDFVESLPGYHYNDDGSSTSLPTIQIKHKDTHIAFSPDFLLNNRFSFNYKGFEAAL
;
A
#
# COMPACT_ATOMS: atom_id res chain seq x y z
N SER A 1 13.08 20.49 -2.77
CA SER A 1 11.97 20.73 -1.82
C SER A 1 12.20 22.06 -1.09
N ALA A 2 11.26 22.97 -1.22
CA ALA A 2 11.27 24.22 -0.46
C ALA A 2 10.17 24.13 0.60
N SER A 3 10.52 24.26 1.89
CA SER A 3 9.57 24.41 2.99
C SER A 3 9.61 25.83 3.50
N LEU A 4 8.45 26.47 3.58
CA LEU A 4 8.25 27.73 4.29
C LEU A 4 7.74 27.38 5.70
N VAL A 5 8.57 27.60 6.72
CA VAL A 5 8.18 27.48 8.12
C VAL A 5 7.71 28.83 8.59
N GLY A 6 6.44 28.93 8.98
CA GLY A 6 5.89 30.13 9.62
C GLY A 6 6.41 30.27 11.07
N SER A 7 6.61 31.51 11.51
CA SER A 7 7.15 31.83 12.83
C SER A 7 6.24 31.43 13.98
N GLU A 8 6.81 30.86 15.03
CA GLU A 8 6.16 30.66 16.32
C GLU A 8 5.76 32.00 16.95
N MET A 9 4.50 32.12 17.30
CA MET A 9 3.99 33.23 18.09
C MET A 9 3.26 32.66 19.32
N CYS A 10 3.94 32.63 20.43
CA CYS A 10 3.56 32.08 21.74
C CYS A 10 3.69 30.56 21.89
N ILE A 11 4.19 30.12 23.07
CA ILE A 11 4.48 28.71 23.45
C ILE A 11 3.21 27.80 23.44
N ARG A 12 2.02 28.37 23.31
CA ARG A 12 0.72 27.66 23.39
C ARG A 12 0.07 27.37 22.05
N ASP A 13 0.36 28.17 21.03
CA ASP A 13 -0.30 28.08 19.74
C ASP A 13 0.73 28.14 18.63
N SER A 14 0.66 27.23 17.67
CA SER A 14 1.54 27.27 16.50
C SER A 14 0.77 26.98 15.23
N LEU A 15 1.07 27.74 14.17
CA LEU A 15 0.62 27.47 12.82
C LEU A 15 1.80 27.02 11.98
N ASN A 16 1.70 25.83 11.40
CA ASN A 16 2.68 25.30 10.47
C ASN A 16 2.03 25.19 9.09
N VAL A 17 2.73 25.64 8.07
CA VAL A 17 2.33 25.52 6.66
C VAL A 17 3.53 25.03 5.88
N ALA A 18 3.33 24.01 5.03
CA ALA A 18 4.38 23.53 4.14
C ALA A 18 3.83 23.32 2.75
N LEU A 19 4.60 23.72 1.74
CA LEU A 19 4.34 23.48 0.33
C LEU A 19 5.40 22.53 -0.21
N HIS A 20 5.00 21.66 -1.12
CA HIS A 20 5.94 20.74 -1.77
C HIS A 20 5.63 20.59 -3.24
N TYR A 21 6.68 20.35 -4.03
CA TYR A 21 6.57 20.00 -5.43
C TYR A 21 7.69 19.05 -5.82
N THR A 22 7.32 17.98 -6.52
CA THR A 22 8.26 16.99 -7.04
C THR A 22 7.94 16.72 -8.50
N LYS A 23 8.96 16.71 -9.34
CA LYS A 23 8.91 16.19 -10.69
C LYS A 23 9.83 14.99 -10.79
N GLY A 24 9.35 13.90 -11.36
CA GLY A 24 10.13 12.69 -11.61
C GLY A 24 9.88 12.21 -13.01
N ASP A 25 10.94 11.85 -13.71
CA ASP A 25 10.90 11.12 -14.96
C ASP A 25 11.89 9.97 -14.92
N GLY A 26 11.54 8.90 -15.62
CA GLY A 26 12.40 7.72 -15.67
C GLY A 26 11.84 6.68 -16.61
N TYR A 27 12.65 5.68 -16.87
CA TYR A 27 12.22 4.51 -17.63
C TYR A 27 13.04 3.29 -17.21
N TYR A 28 12.50 2.12 -17.50
CA TYR A 28 13.24 0.89 -17.54
C TYR A 28 13.13 0.27 -18.93
N GLU A 29 14.11 -0.53 -19.27
CA GLU A 29 14.26 -1.15 -20.57
C GLU A 29 14.29 -2.67 -20.44
N GLU A 30 13.59 -3.36 -21.35
CA GLU A 30 13.51 -4.82 -21.36
C GLU A 30 13.70 -5.34 -22.78
N TYR A 31 14.51 -6.36 -22.91
CA TYR A 31 14.55 -7.21 -24.10
C TYR A 31 13.37 -8.20 -24.03
N LYS A 32 12.64 -8.33 -25.13
CA LYS A 32 11.54 -9.26 -25.28
C LYS A 32 11.77 -10.15 -26.49
N ASP A 33 11.79 -11.46 -26.25
CA ASP A 33 12.01 -12.48 -27.25
C ASP A 33 10.71 -12.86 -27.96
N GLY A 34 10.75 -12.97 -29.30
CA GLY A 34 9.70 -13.54 -30.12
C GLY A 34 8.31 -12.91 -29.99
N ARG A 35 8.19 -11.58 -29.75
CA ARG A 35 6.90 -10.92 -29.53
C ARG A 35 6.18 -10.59 -30.84
N TYR A 36 4.85 -10.63 -30.81
CA TYR A 36 4.04 -10.16 -31.92
C TYR A 36 4.18 -8.65 -32.09
N LEU A 37 4.51 -8.23 -33.30
CA LEU A 37 4.72 -6.81 -33.64
C LEU A 37 3.46 -5.97 -33.42
N ILE A 38 2.29 -6.55 -33.66
CA ILE A 38 0.99 -5.89 -33.50
C ILE A 38 0.72 -5.46 -32.05
N GLU A 39 1.25 -6.18 -31.04
CA GLU A 39 1.15 -5.79 -29.62
C GLU A 39 1.81 -4.43 -29.36
N TYR A 40 2.75 -4.06 -30.22
CA TYR A 40 3.52 -2.82 -30.12
C TYR A 40 3.15 -1.80 -31.20
N GLY A 41 2.00 -1.98 -31.88
CA GLY A 41 1.54 -1.07 -32.93
C GLY A 41 2.42 -1.08 -34.19
N LEU A 42 3.23 -2.13 -34.36
CA LEU A 42 4.09 -2.31 -35.51
C LEU A 42 3.43 -3.28 -36.52
N LYS A 43 3.66 -3.00 -37.80
CA LYS A 43 3.17 -3.88 -38.87
C LYS A 43 4.11 -5.05 -39.09
N PRO A 44 3.59 -6.23 -39.47
CA PRO A 44 4.43 -7.29 -40.03
C PRO A 44 5.25 -6.77 -41.22
N PHE A 45 6.42 -7.36 -41.45
CA PHE A 45 7.30 -7.03 -42.55
C PHE A 45 7.74 -8.32 -43.28
N THR A 46 8.33 -8.18 -44.44
CA THR A 46 8.71 -9.34 -45.27
C THR A 46 10.24 -9.41 -45.39
N ILE A 47 10.78 -10.61 -45.18
CA ILE A 47 12.21 -10.94 -45.47
C ILE A 47 12.22 -12.13 -46.43
N ASP A 48 12.86 -12.00 -47.56
CA ASP A 48 12.99 -13.07 -48.57
C ASP A 48 11.67 -13.74 -48.97
N GLY A 49 10.61 -12.91 -49.09
CA GLY A 49 9.26 -13.38 -49.41
C GLY A 49 8.44 -13.99 -48.26
N THR A 50 9.03 -14.09 -47.07
CA THR A 50 8.36 -14.62 -45.87
C THR A 50 7.87 -13.48 -44.98
N GLU A 51 6.61 -13.49 -44.57
CA GLU A 51 6.04 -12.53 -43.64
C GLU A 51 6.53 -12.81 -42.22
N VAL A 52 7.07 -11.77 -41.55
CA VAL A 52 7.52 -11.78 -40.17
C VAL A 52 6.53 -10.99 -39.32
N SER A 53 5.71 -11.71 -38.55
CA SER A 53 4.74 -11.13 -37.61
C SER A 53 5.23 -11.09 -36.16
N LYS A 54 6.32 -11.83 -35.86
CA LYS A 54 6.98 -11.88 -34.55
C LYS A 54 8.45 -11.55 -34.70
N SER A 55 8.98 -10.81 -33.73
CA SER A 55 10.43 -10.53 -33.66
C SER A 55 10.86 -10.26 -32.23
N ASP A 56 12.17 -10.34 -32.02
CA ASP A 56 12.78 -9.83 -30.79
C ASP A 56 12.78 -8.30 -30.82
N LEU A 57 12.56 -7.69 -29.69
CA LEU A 57 12.55 -6.23 -29.58
C LEU A 57 13.02 -5.76 -28.21
N VAL A 58 13.40 -4.49 -28.16
CA VAL A 58 13.63 -3.77 -26.91
C VAL A 58 12.46 -2.83 -26.69
N ARG A 59 11.84 -2.90 -25.51
CA ARG A 59 10.82 -1.96 -25.09
C ARG A 59 11.29 -1.11 -23.91
N GLN A 60 10.86 0.12 -23.88
CA GLN A 60 11.02 1.02 -22.74
C GLN A 60 9.65 1.32 -22.16
N LYS A 61 9.49 1.16 -20.83
CA LYS A 61 8.32 1.67 -20.10
C LYS A 61 8.74 2.93 -19.37
N LYS A 62 8.10 4.04 -19.69
CA LYS A 62 8.49 5.40 -19.26
C LYS A 62 7.42 6.00 -18.38
N MET A 63 7.86 6.83 -17.43
CA MET A 63 7.00 7.66 -16.62
C MET A 63 7.48 9.12 -16.60
N ASP A 64 6.55 10.07 -16.63
CA ASP A 64 6.75 11.49 -16.34
C ASP A 64 5.69 11.92 -15.35
N ASN A 65 6.11 12.19 -14.12
CA ASN A 65 5.23 12.42 -12.99
C ASN A 65 5.46 13.80 -12.39
N LYS A 66 4.36 14.42 -11.95
CA LYS A 66 4.37 15.67 -11.18
C LYS A 66 3.50 15.48 -9.95
N PHE A 67 4.03 15.85 -8.79
CA PHE A 67 3.33 15.80 -7.53
C PHE A 67 3.57 17.09 -6.77
N GLY A 68 2.50 17.74 -6.33
CA GLY A 68 2.62 18.96 -5.56
C GLY A 68 1.40 19.18 -4.70
N GLY A 69 1.58 19.99 -3.66
CA GLY A 69 0.52 20.27 -2.73
C GLY A 69 0.95 21.14 -1.58
N GLY A 70 0.05 21.27 -0.61
CA GLY A 70 0.27 22.00 0.61
C GLY A 70 -0.39 21.30 1.79
N VAL A 71 0.19 21.45 2.96
CA VAL A 71 -0.32 20.97 4.24
C VAL A 71 -0.27 22.10 5.26
N PHE A 72 -1.19 22.08 6.20
CA PHE A 72 -1.20 22.99 7.33
C PHE A 72 -1.54 22.29 8.62
N SER A 73 -1.08 22.81 9.76
CA SER A 73 -1.55 22.42 11.08
C SER A 73 -1.57 23.62 12.01
N LEU A 74 -2.66 23.77 12.74
CA LEU A 74 -2.86 24.70 13.83
C LEU A 74 -2.88 23.89 15.12
N ASN A 75 -1.93 24.11 16.00
CA ASN A 75 -1.81 23.40 17.28
C ASN A 75 -2.17 24.36 18.40
N TYR A 76 -2.96 23.86 19.34
CA TYR A 76 -3.40 24.58 20.53
C TYR A 76 -3.12 23.75 21.78
N THR A 77 -2.47 24.37 22.77
CA THR A 77 -2.18 23.73 24.05
C THR A 77 -2.66 24.60 25.19
N ALA A 78 -3.56 24.09 26.02
CA ALA A 78 -4.06 24.75 27.20
C ALA A 78 -4.29 23.75 28.33
N ASN A 79 -3.74 24.02 29.53
CA ASN A 79 -3.91 23.21 30.75
C ASN A 79 -4.03 21.69 30.51
N ARG A 80 -5.26 21.21 30.26
CA ARG A 80 -5.64 19.79 30.10
C ARG A 80 -5.91 19.39 28.65
N LEU A 81 -5.89 20.34 27.72
CA LEU A 81 -6.24 20.12 26.31
C LEU A 81 -5.03 20.36 25.41
N ASN A 82 -4.69 19.35 24.60
CA ASN A 82 -3.84 19.50 23.44
C ASN A 82 -4.69 19.17 22.21
N ALA A 83 -4.89 20.15 21.34
CA ALA A 83 -5.69 20.00 20.12
C ALA A 83 -4.87 20.40 18.89
N SER A 84 -5.16 19.77 17.76
CA SER A 84 -4.56 20.09 16.48
C SER A 84 -5.61 19.99 15.38
N LEU A 85 -5.83 21.10 14.68
CA LEU A 85 -6.61 21.14 13.44
C LEU A 85 -5.64 21.23 12.28
N GLY A 86 -5.75 20.32 11.31
CA GLY A 86 -4.87 20.35 10.16
C GLY A 86 -5.48 19.70 8.94
N GLY A 87 -4.75 19.76 7.84
CA GLY A 87 -5.19 19.17 6.60
C GLY A 87 -4.18 19.37 5.48
N GLY A 88 -4.54 18.86 4.32
CA GLY A 88 -3.71 18.99 3.14
C GLY A 88 -4.51 18.81 1.85
N LEU A 89 -3.98 19.39 0.79
CA LEU A 89 -4.47 19.20 -0.56
C LEU A 89 -3.27 18.89 -1.46
N ASN A 90 -3.32 17.73 -2.10
CA ASN A 90 -2.26 17.23 -2.96
C ASN A 90 -2.79 16.88 -4.34
N GLN A 91 -2.00 17.09 -5.36
CA GLN A 91 -2.31 16.68 -6.71
C GLN A 91 -1.13 15.92 -7.33
N TYR A 92 -1.43 14.72 -7.80
CA TYR A 92 -0.54 13.92 -8.63
C TYR A 92 -1.03 13.93 -10.07
N ARG A 93 -0.08 14.05 -11.02
CA ARG A 93 -0.31 13.86 -12.45
C ARG A 93 0.80 12.98 -12.99
N GLY A 94 0.44 11.90 -13.69
CA GLY A 94 1.39 10.97 -14.29
C GLY A 94 1.07 10.71 -15.75
N ASN A 95 2.11 10.68 -16.57
CA ASN A 95 2.08 10.13 -17.92
C ASN A 95 2.89 8.83 -17.91
N ASN A 96 2.24 7.72 -18.27
CA ASN A 96 2.91 6.43 -18.41
C ASN A 96 2.76 6.00 -19.86
N PHE A 97 3.89 5.69 -20.51
CA PHE A 97 3.90 5.34 -21.92
C PHE A 97 5.04 4.39 -22.25
N GLY A 98 4.87 3.61 -23.31
CA GLY A 98 5.88 2.68 -23.77
C GLY A 98 6.42 3.03 -25.13
N ARG A 99 7.73 2.82 -25.33
CA ARG A 99 8.41 2.99 -26.61
C ARG A 99 9.10 1.70 -27.05
N VAL A 100 9.27 1.53 -28.35
CA VAL A 100 10.04 0.45 -28.95
C VAL A 100 11.20 1.06 -29.71
N PRO A 101 12.37 1.22 -29.08
CA PRO A 101 13.54 1.81 -29.73
C PRO A 101 14.22 0.88 -30.74
N TRP A 102 14.01 -0.43 -30.63
CA TRP A 102 14.67 -1.40 -31.48
C TRP A 102 13.85 -2.67 -31.71
N VAL A 103 13.87 -3.19 -32.93
CA VAL A 103 13.31 -4.48 -33.35
C VAL A 103 14.34 -5.17 -34.22
N LYS A 104 14.58 -6.46 -33.99
CA LYS A 104 15.54 -7.28 -34.74
C LYS A 104 15.14 -7.42 -36.21
N ASN A 105 16.08 -7.12 -37.09
CA ASN A 105 15.91 -7.26 -38.55
C ASN A 105 14.67 -6.55 -39.12
N TYR A 106 14.20 -5.49 -38.48
CA TYR A 106 13.01 -4.77 -38.93
C TYR A 106 13.22 -4.12 -40.29
N VAL A 107 12.39 -4.51 -41.25
CA VAL A 107 12.37 -3.93 -42.59
C VAL A 107 11.32 -2.83 -42.63
N GLY A 108 11.80 -1.58 -42.66
CA GLY A 108 10.95 -0.40 -42.63
C GLY A 108 11.59 0.71 -41.80
N SER A 109 10.88 1.83 -41.69
CA SER A 109 11.31 2.95 -40.87
C SER A 109 10.71 2.79 -39.45
N LEU A 110 11.55 2.46 -38.48
CA LEU A 110 11.20 2.49 -37.06
C LEU A 110 11.69 3.79 -36.44
N SER A 111 10.76 4.64 -35.99
CA SER A 111 11.13 5.80 -35.19
C SER A 111 11.64 5.35 -33.81
N PRO A 112 12.79 5.84 -33.33
CA PRO A 112 13.23 5.57 -31.94
C PRO A 112 12.22 6.03 -30.89
N ASP A 113 11.35 6.95 -31.26
CA ASP A 113 10.26 7.47 -30.44
C ASP A 113 8.91 6.77 -30.68
N HIS A 114 8.91 5.63 -31.39
CA HIS A 114 7.68 4.87 -31.62
C HIS A 114 7.01 4.47 -30.32
N GLU A 115 5.87 5.06 -30.09
CA GLU A 115 5.09 4.87 -28.86
C GLU A 115 3.96 3.88 -29.11
N TYR A 116 3.87 2.81 -28.28
CA TYR A 116 2.87 1.78 -28.50
C TYR A 116 1.69 1.86 -27.49
N TYR A 117 1.89 2.42 -26.29
CA TYR A 117 0.79 2.73 -25.38
C TYR A 117 1.03 4.03 -24.64
N ARG A 118 -0.07 4.62 -24.19
CA ARG A 118 -0.05 5.77 -23.28
C ARG A 118 -1.28 5.78 -22.40
N ASN A 119 -1.06 6.10 -21.13
CA ASN A 119 -2.14 6.50 -20.24
C ASN A 119 -1.73 7.70 -19.38
N LYS A 120 -2.72 8.47 -18.99
CA LYS A 120 -2.58 9.64 -18.12
C LYS A 120 -3.35 9.40 -16.84
N SER A 121 -2.73 9.68 -15.71
CA SER A 121 -3.39 9.60 -14.41
C SER A 121 -3.40 10.96 -13.73
N LYS A 122 -4.48 11.24 -13.02
CA LYS A 122 -4.62 12.40 -12.16
C LYS A 122 -5.27 11.95 -10.86
N LYS A 123 -4.62 12.25 -9.74
CA LYS A 123 -5.15 12.02 -8.41
C LYS A 123 -5.13 13.32 -7.62
N THR A 124 -6.30 13.76 -7.17
CA THR A 124 -6.44 14.86 -6.23
C THR A 124 -6.85 14.27 -4.90
N ASP A 125 -6.15 14.63 -3.83
CA ASP A 125 -6.29 14.07 -2.49
C ASP A 125 -6.34 15.23 -1.50
N GLY A 126 -7.50 15.44 -0.90
CA GLY A 126 -7.73 16.45 0.11
C GLY A 126 -8.15 15.81 1.43
N ASN A 127 -7.61 16.29 2.53
CA ASN A 127 -8.03 15.85 3.86
C ASN A 127 -8.06 17.01 4.85
N ILE A 128 -8.90 16.83 5.87
CA ILE A 128 -8.95 17.68 7.06
C ILE A 128 -9.06 16.76 8.28
N TYR A 129 -8.38 17.12 9.36
CA TYR A 129 -8.44 16.37 10.61
C TYR A 129 -8.49 17.28 11.83
N LEU A 130 -9.13 16.79 12.86
CA LEU A 130 -9.15 17.37 14.20
C LEU A 130 -8.69 16.30 15.20
N LYS A 131 -7.57 16.56 15.88
CA LYS A 131 -7.04 15.73 16.96
C LYS A 131 -7.18 16.46 18.27
N ALA A 132 -7.53 15.74 19.33
CA ALA A 132 -7.59 16.27 20.67
C ALA A 132 -7.15 15.23 21.69
N ASN A 133 -6.32 15.63 22.63
CA ASN A 133 -6.03 14.89 23.86
C ASN A 133 -6.53 15.72 25.03
N TYR A 134 -7.29 15.11 25.92
CA TYR A 134 -7.83 15.79 27.10
C TYR A 134 -7.57 14.98 28.36
N ASP A 135 -6.94 15.62 29.34
CA ASP A 135 -6.70 15.02 30.66
C ASP A 135 -7.97 15.12 31.51
N LEU A 136 -8.71 14.00 31.58
CA LEU A 136 -9.95 13.90 32.35
C LEU A 136 -9.69 14.05 33.86
N THR A 137 -8.71 13.31 34.36
CA THR A 137 -8.24 13.35 35.75
C THR A 137 -6.72 13.18 35.82
N ARG A 138 -6.13 13.19 37.01
CA ARG A 138 -4.73 12.77 37.18
C ARG A 138 -4.56 11.33 36.70
N GLY A 139 -3.78 11.14 35.64
CA GLY A 139 -3.45 9.83 35.10
C GLY A 139 -4.46 9.26 34.10
N LEU A 140 -5.66 9.81 33.93
CA LEU A 140 -6.62 9.39 32.93
C LEU A 140 -6.77 10.45 31.83
N SER A 141 -6.46 10.09 30.59
CA SER A 141 -6.63 10.93 29.42
C SER A 141 -7.48 10.25 28.35
N ALA A 142 -8.23 11.04 27.61
CA ALA A 142 -8.97 10.63 26.42
C ALA A 142 -8.37 11.31 25.20
N TYR A 143 -8.34 10.60 24.08
CA TYR A 143 -8.02 11.19 22.81
C TYR A 143 -9.07 10.89 21.75
N ALA A 144 -9.18 11.81 20.80
CA ALA A 144 -9.98 11.65 19.60
C ALA A 144 -9.19 12.20 18.41
N ASP A 145 -9.25 11.51 17.28
CA ASP A 145 -8.72 11.95 15.99
C ASP A 145 -9.81 11.70 14.95
N LEU A 146 -10.33 12.75 14.38
CA LEU A 146 -11.40 12.71 13.38
C LEU A 146 -10.81 13.20 12.06
N GLN A 147 -10.74 12.34 11.08
CA GLN A 147 -10.23 12.67 9.75
C GLN A 147 -11.32 12.45 8.70
N TYR A 148 -11.51 13.44 7.84
CA TYR A 148 -12.22 13.29 6.58
C TYR A 148 -11.24 13.43 5.43
N ARG A 149 -11.32 12.53 4.43
CA ARG A 149 -10.45 12.51 3.26
C ARG A 149 -11.28 12.31 1.99
N HIS A 150 -11.11 13.20 1.03
CA HIS A 150 -11.73 13.12 -0.29
C HIS A 150 -10.67 12.86 -1.35
N ILE A 151 -10.90 11.86 -2.21
CA ILE A 151 -9.99 11.51 -3.29
C ILE A 151 -10.77 11.49 -4.59
N ASN A 152 -10.21 12.12 -5.61
CA ASN A 152 -10.66 11.97 -7.00
C ASN A 152 -9.50 11.40 -7.81
N TYR A 153 -9.71 10.20 -8.40
CA TYR A 153 -8.68 9.47 -9.12
C TYR A 153 -9.15 9.05 -10.50
N THR A 154 -8.45 9.54 -11.54
CA THR A 154 -8.72 9.20 -12.92
C THR A 154 -7.49 8.59 -13.58
N ILE A 155 -7.69 7.56 -14.42
CA ILE A 155 -6.69 7.03 -15.35
C ILE A 155 -7.40 6.91 -16.70
N ASP A 156 -6.82 7.48 -17.74
CA ASP A 156 -7.38 7.46 -19.10
C ASP A 156 -6.30 7.11 -20.13
N GLY A 157 -6.68 6.29 -21.12
CA GLY A 157 -5.81 5.84 -22.21
C GLY A 157 -5.76 4.35 -22.37
N ASN A 158 -4.59 3.79 -22.71
CA ASN A 158 -4.40 2.36 -22.92
C ASN A 158 -3.38 1.77 -21.95
N ASN A 159 -3.61 0.52 -21.56
CA ASN A 159 -2.62 -0.34 -20.91
C ASN A 159 -1.63 -0.87 -21.94
N ASP A 160 -0.49 -1.36 -21.50
CA ASP A 160 0.51 -2.08 -22.30
C ASP A 160 0.13 -3.55 -22.59
N LYS A 161 -1.00 -4.02 -22.09
CA LYS A 161 -1.51 -5.37 -22.32
C LYS A 161 -2.40 -5.41 -23.56
N TYR A 162 -2.12 -6.37 -24.46
CA TYR A 162 -2.89 -6.56 -25.68
C TYR A 162 -4.05 -7.54 -25.45
N ASP A 163 -5.24 -7.18 -25.88
CA ASP A 163 -6.43 -8.02 -25.86
C ASP A 163 -6.62 -8.66 -27.24
N TRP A 164 -6.25 -9.94 -27.34
CA TRP A 164 -6.34 -10.70 -28.59
C TRP A 164 -7.77 -10.90 -29.06
N SER A 165 -8.76 -10.88 -28.19
CA SER A 165 -10.18 -11.01 -28.56
C SER A 165 -10.69 -9.75 -29.25
N LYS A 166 -10.17 -8.59 -28.87
CA LYS A 166 -10.55 -7.28 -29.43
C LYS A 166 -9.55 -6.75 -30.45
N ASN A 167 -8.44 -7.47 -30.64
CA ASN A 167 -7.33 -7.07 -31.52
C ASN A 167 -6.85 -5.63 -31.25
N ALA A 168 -6.71 -5.27 -29.99
CA ALA A 168 -6.34 -3.93 -29.53
C ALA A 168 -5.69 -3.95 -28.15
N LEU A 169 -4.99 -2.88 -27.79
CA LEU A 169 -4.54 -2.69 -26.42
C LEU A 169 -5.74 -2.52 -25.47
N ARG A 170 -5.63 -3.06 -24.26
CA ARG A 170 -6.67 -2.92 -23.23
C ARG A 170 -6.86 -1.46 -22.86
N PRO A 171 -8.09 -0.91 -22.96
CA PRO A 171 -8.35 0.45 -22.51
C PRO A 171 -8.26 0.55 -20.99
N LEU A 172 -7.81 1.70 -20.51
CA LEU A 172 -7.89 2.12 -19.11
C LEU A 172 -8.82 3.32 -19.04
N ALA A 173 -9.93 3.17 -18.32
CA ALA A 173 -10.93 4.20 -18.10
C ALA A 173 -11.36 4.17 -16.63
N VAL A 174 -10.51 4.68 -15.76
CA VAL A 174 -10.77 4.74 -14.31
C VAL A 174 -11.24 6.16 -13.97
N ASP A 175 -12.42 6.26 -13.38
CA ASP A 175 -12.93 7.48 -12.76
C ASP A 175 -13.55 7.09 -11.42
N LYS A 176 -12.82 7.33 -10.32
CA LYS A 176 -13.20 6.93 -8.97
C LYS A 176 -13.12 8.11 -8.03
N LYS A 177 -14.13 8.20 -7.17
CA LYS A 177 -14.20 9.14 -6.06
C LYS A 177 -14.35 8.36 -4.78
N PHE A 178 -13.61 8.78 -3.77
CA PHE A 178 -13.66 8.16 -2.45
C PHE A 178 -13.84 9.25 -1.40
N ASP A 179 -14.74 9.00 -0.47
CA ASP A 179 -15.02 9.82 0.68
C ASP A 179 -14.83 8.97 1.92
N PHE A 180 -13.77 9.24 2.67
CA PHE A 180 -13.38 8.46 3.84
C PHE A 180 -13.55 9.28 5.10
N PHE A 181 -14.24 8.70 6.08
CA PHE A 181 -14.26 9.19 7.44
C PHE A 181 -13.54 8.19 8.32
N ASN A 182 -12.41 8.58 8.90
CA ASN A 182 -11.48 7.76 9.67
C ASN A 182 -11.40 8.29 11.11
N PRO A 183 -12.40 7.99 11.98
CA PRO A 183 -12.32 8.35 13.38
C PRO A 183 -11.38 7.40 14.14
N LYS A 184 -10.69 7.95 15.12
CA LYS A 184 -9.95 7.20 16.14
C LYS A 184 -10.25 7.80 17.51
N VAL A 185 -10.58 6.95 18.46
CA VAL A 185 -10.84 7.36 19.85
C VAL A 185 -10.18 6.38 20.81
N GLY A 186 -9.81 6.86 21.99
CA GLY A 186 -9.23 5.98 22.99
C GLY A 186 -9.08 6.65 24.35
N LEU A 187 -8.83 5.79 25.32
CA LEU A 187 -8.55 6.15 26.70
C LEU A 187 -7.18 5.61 27.09
N ASN A 188 -6.45 6.37 27.85
CA ASN A 188 -5.18 5.95 28.44
C ASN A 188 -5.20 6.30 29.92
N TRP A 189 -4.96 5.31 30.76
CA TRP A 189 -5.02 5.45 32.21
C TRP A 189 -3.73 4.98 32.87
N ASN A 190 -2.98 5.91 33.42
CA ASN A 190 -1.87 5.65 34.34
C ASN A 190 -2.47 5.40 35.73
N ILE A 191 -2.76 4.13 36.06
CA ILE A 191 -3.36 3.73 37.36
C ILE A 191 -2.42 4.12 38.51
N THR A 192 -1.12 3.87 38.29
CA THR A 192 -0.02 4.32 39.15
C THR A 192 1.15 4.77 38.27
N SER A 193 2.26 5.17 38.88
CA SER A 193 3.52 5.45 38.14
C SER A 193 4.06 4.24 37.35
N ASN A 194 3.66 3.05 37.76
CA ASN A 194 4.19 1.79 37.21
C ASN A 194 3.19 1.01 36.34
N HIS A 195 1.89 1.35 36.43
CA HIS A 195 0.81 0.59 35.79
C HIS A 195 0.02 1.49 34.85
N ARG A 196 -0.04 1.11 33.59
CA ARG A 196 -0.81 1.80 32.56
C ARG A 196 -1.71 0.82 31.82
N VAL A 197 -2.94 1.24 31.55
CA VAL A 197 -3.86 0.55 30.62
C VAL A 197 -4.30 1.52 29.54
N TYR A 198 -4.64 0.99 28.38
CA TYR A 198 -5.29 1.76 27.33
C TYR A 198 -6.30 0.92 26.59
N ALA A 199 -7.26 1.59 25.97
CA ALA A 199 -8.17 1.00 25.00
C ALA A 199 -8.41 2.00 23.86
N SER A 200 -8.49 1.51 22.65
CA SER A 200 -8.74 2.33 21.46
C SER A 200 -9.62 1.63 20.44
N PHE A 201 -10.34 2.44 19.70
CA PHE A 201 -11.08 2.05 18.52
C PHE A 201 -10.72 2.98 17.37
N SER A 202 -10.49 2.42 16.18
CA SER A 202 -10.24 3.22 14.99
C SER A 202 -10.93 2.64 13.75
N VAL A 203 -11.24 3.53 12.82
CA VAL A 203 -11.66 3.20 11.46
C VAL A 203 -10.58 3.70 10.51
N ALA A 204 -10.11 2.82 9.63
CA ALA A 204 -9.19 3.18 8.55
C ALA A 204 -9.76 2.72 7.22
N GLN A 205 -9.63 3.57 6.20
CA GLN A 205 -10.07 3.26 4.85
C GLN A 205 -8.97 3.63 3.87
N LYS A 206 -8.80 2.81 2.83
CA LYS A 206 -7.76 2.98 1.84
C LYS A 206 -8.27 2.66 0.45
N GLU A 207 -7.99 3.54 -0.48
CA GLU A 207 -8.27 3.36 -1.89
C GLU A 207 -7.29 2.38 -2.55
N PRO A 208 -7.71 1.69 -3.64
CA PRO A 208 -6.81 0.89 -4.45
C PRO A 208 -5.66 1.72 -5.04
N THR A 209 -4.51 1.09 -5.17
CA THR A 209 -3.34 1.70 -5.82
C THR A 209 -3.49 1.68 -7.34
N ARG A 210 -2.59 2.39 -8.06
CA ARG A 210 -2.56 2.38 -9.51
C ARG A 210 -2.45 0.95 -10.06
N ASN A 211 -1.56 0.13 -9.48
CA ASN A 211 -1.31 -1.23 -9.95
C ASN A 211 -2.55 -2.14 -9.83
N ASN A 212 -3.39 -1.92 -8.82
CA ASN A 212 -4.66 -2.63 -8.69
C ASN A 212 -5.59 -2.40 -9.89
N TYR A 213 -5.54 -1.22 -10.54
CA TYR A 213 -6.33 -0.91 -11.74
C TYR A 213 -5.64 -1.38 -13.03
N THR A 214 -4.31 -1.23 -13.12
CA THR A 214 -3.59 -1.54 -14.36
C THR A 214 -3.30 -3.02 -14.54
N ASP A 215 -3.14 -3.76 -13.45
CA ASP A 215 -2.81 -5.18 -13.47
C ASP A 215 -4.03 -6.08 -13.22
N GLY A 216 -5.08 -5.52 -12.62
CA GLY A 216 -6.35 -6.19 -12.38
C GLY A 216 -7.20 -6.43 -13.63
N ASP A 217 -8.37 -7.02 -13.41
CA ASP A 217 -9.37 -7.21 -14.44
C ASP A 217 -10.10 -5.88 -14.75
N PRO A 218 -10.12 -5.40 -15.99
CA PRO A 218 -10.81 -4.16 -16.36
C PRO A 218 -12.33 -4.23 -16.14
N ASP A 219 -12.91 -5.42 -16.15
CA ASP A 219 -14.34 -5.63 -15.93
C ASP A 219 -14.71 -5.70 -14.43
N SER A 220 -13.69 -5.78 -13.55
CA SER A 220 -13.86 -5.86 -12.10
C SER A 220 -12.80 -5.02 -11.36
N TYR A 221 -12.94 -3.70 -11.43
CA TYR A 221 -12.05 -2.81 -10.68
C TYR A 221 -12.17 -2.99 -9.16
N PRO A 222 -11.04 -2.98 -8.45
CA PRO A 222 -11.03 -3.21 -7.02
C PRO A 222 -11.74 -2.09 -6.26
N LYS A 223 -12.28 -2.46 -5.10
CA LYS A 223 -12.94 -1.58 -4.13
C LYS A 223 -11.94 -1.05 -3.12
N ALA A 224 -12.31 0.04 -2.44
CA ALA A 224 -11.58 0.51 -1.26
C ALA A 224 -11.75 -0.45 -0.10
N GLU A 225 -10.66 -0.74 0.61
CA GLU A 225 -10.71 -1.53 1.83
C GLU A 225 -11.09 -0.67 3.04
N LYS A 226 -11.78 -1.29 4.01
CA LYS A 226 -12.14 -0.70 5.29
C LYS A 226 -11.70 -1.61 6.42
N LEU A 227 -11.14 -1.00 7.46
CA LEU A 227 -10.70 -1.63 8.70
C LEU A 227 -11.44 -1.02 9.89
N LEU A 228 -11.97 -1.87 10.74
CA LEU A 228 -12.35 -1.55 12.12
C LEU A 228 -11.32 -2.19 13.03
N ASP A 229 -10.66 -1.37 13.84
CA ASP A 229 -9.56 -1.78 14.68
C ASP A 229 -9.86 -1.51 16.14
N TYR A 230 -9.83 -2.56 16.96
CA TYR A 230 -10.06 -2.54 18.39
C TYR A 230 -8.79 -3.00 19.10
N GLU A 231 -8.27 -2.17 19.97
CA GLU A 231 -7.09 -2.49 20.75
C GLU A 231 -7.29 -2.24 22.24
N ALA A 232 -6.69 -3.08 23.06
CA ALA A 232 -6.60 -2.87 24.50
C ALA A 232 -5.26 -3.40 25.01
N GLY A 233 -4.60 -2.63 25.86
CA GLY A 233 -3.28 -3.00 26.34
C GLY A 233 -3.06 -2.63 27.80
N TYR A 234 -2.13 -3.34 28.41
CA TYR A 234 -1.64 -3.12 29.74
C TYR A 234 -0.11 -3.08 29.74
N THR A 235 0.46 -2.19 30.48
CA THR A 235 1.92 -2.08 30.66
C THR A 235 2.24 -1.91 32.15
N PHE A 236 3.18 -2.72 32.62
CA PHE A 236 3.88 -2.54 33.88
C PHE A 236 5.33 -2.14 33.62
N ALA A 237 5.84 -1.17 34.33
CA ALA A 237 7.25 -0.78 34.23
C ALA A 237 7.81 -0.37 35.60
N ASN A 238 8.98 -0.92 35.94
CA ASN A 238 9.78 -0.48 37.07
C ASN A 238 11.27 -0.40 36.66
N GLN A 239 12.19 -0.29 37.62
CA GLN A 239 13.62 -0.10 37.35
C GLN A 239 14.29 -1.29 36.63
N TRP A 240 13.77 -2.51 36.77
CA TRP A 240 14.38 -3.74 36.28
C TRP A 240 13.48 -4.58 35.35
N LEU A 241 12.18 -4.29 35.32
CA LEU A 241 11.20 -5.01 34.52
C LEU A 241 10.24 -4.07 33.81
N THR A 242 10.10 -4.26 32.52
CA THR A 242 8.97 -3.76 31.71
C THR A 242 8.22 -4.96 31.19
N ALA A 243 6.92 -5.04 31.44
CA ALA A 243 6.06 -6.08 30.93
C ALA A 243 4.83 -5.47 30.31
N GLY A 244 4.44 -5.90 29.12
CA GLY A 244 3.26 -5.41 28.41
C GLY A 244 2.52 -6.53 27.71
N ALA A 245 1.20 -6.37 27.65
CA ALA A 245 0.33 -7.19 26.81
C ALA A 245 -0.60 -6.27 26.03
N ASN A 246 -0.74 -6.54 24.74
CA ASN A 246 -1.67 -5.87 23.85
C ASN A 246 -2.58 -6.91 23.22
N PHE A 247 -3.87 -6.70 23.26
CA PHE A 247 -4.88 -7.44 22.52
C PHE A 247 -5.37 -6.57 21.38
N TYR A 248 -5.52 -7.14 20.19
CA TYR A 248 -6.08 -6.47 19.02
C TYR A 248 -7.08 -7.36 18.29
N TYR A 249 -8.08 -6.72 17.71
CA TYR A 249 -9.04 -7.31 16.77
C TYR A 249 -9.27 -6.33 15.62
N MET A 250 -8.86 -6.73 14.44
CA MET A 250 -8.93 -5.98 13.19
C MET A 250 -9.92 -6.66 12.27
N ASP A 251 -11.03 -6.01 11.99
CA ASP A 251 -12.11 -6.49 11.11
C ASP A 251 -12.05 -5.73 9.77
N TYR A 252 -11.85 -6.48 8.70
CA TYR A 252 -11.68 -5.92 7.36
C TYR A 252 -12.88 -6.23 6.48
N THR A 253 -13.33 -5.20 5.76
CA THR A 253 -14.27 -5.33 4.64
C THR A 253 -13.55 -4.98 3.33
N ASP A 254 -13.75 -5.79 2.30
CA ASP A 254 -13.13 -5.64 0.97
C ASP A 254 -11.58 -5.50 1.05
N GLN A 255 -10.92 -6.25 1.95
CA GLN A 255 -9.46 -6.20 2.08
C GLN A 255 -8.78 -6.62 0.77
N LEU A 256 -7.75 -5.87 0.35
CA LEU A 256 -6.88 -6.23 -0.77
C LEU A 256 -5.82 -7.24 -0.30
N VAL A 257 -5.99 -8.50 -0.65
CA VAL A 257 -5.09 -9.59 -0.28
C VAL A 257 -4.25 -10.05 -1.47
N LEU A 258 -3.09 -10.64 -1.20
CA LEU A 258 -2.21 -11.17 -2.22
C LEU A 258 -2.81 -12.43 -2.87
N THR A 259 -2.85 -12.48 -4.20
CA THR A 259 -3.32 -13.63 -4.97
C THR A 259 -2.26 -14.72 -5.13
N GLY A 260 -1.00 -14.43 -4.82
CA GLY A 260 0.14 -15.29 -5.12
C GLY A 260 0.73 -15.10 -6.53
N ALA A 261 0.04 -14.39 -7.42
CA ALA A 261 0.53 -14.06 -8.75
C ALA A 261 1.38 -12.78 -8.73
N LEU A 262 2.28 -12.65 -9.70
CA LEU A 262 3.13 -11.50 -9.89
C LEU A 262 2.82 -10.81 -11.23
N ASN A 263 3.03 -9.50 -11.28
CA ASN A 263 3.01 -8.76 -12.54
C ASN A 263 4.36 -8.88 -13.28
N ASP A 264 4.48 -8.24 -14.46
CA ASP A 264 5.67 -8.29 -15.33
C ASP A 264 6.98 -7.81 -14.66
N ILE A 265 6.90 -7.04 -13.58
CA ILE A 265 8.05 -6.49 -12.84
C ILE A 265 8.25 -7.15 -11.47
N GLY A 266 7.53 -8.26 -11.20
CA GLY A 266 7.68 -9.02 -9.98
C GLY A 266 6.91 -8.46 -8.77
N GLU A 267 6.01 -7.48 -8.96
CA GLU A 267 5.11 -7.03 -7.90
C GLU A 267 3.93 -7.99 -7.73
N ALA A 268 3.55 -8.23 -6.49
CA ALA A 268 2.45 -9.11 -6.16
C ALA A 268 1.09 -8.51 -6.56
N LEU A 269 0.28 -9.31 -7.23
CA LEU A 269 -1.10 -8.96 -7.56
C LEU A 269 -1.99 -9.13 -6.33
N THR A 270 -3.01 -8.28 -6.24
CA THR A 270 -3.98 -8.31 -5.15
C THR A 270 -5.40 -8.29 -5.68
N GLU A 271 -6.30 -8.91 -4.92
CA GLU A 271 -7.75 -8.87 -5.14
C GLU A 271 -8.49 -8.58 -3.84
N ASN A 272 -9.73 -8.09 -3.94
CA ASN A 272 -10.54 -7.88 -2.76
C ASN A 272 -11.15 -9.19 -2.28
N VAL A 273 -11.06 -9.41 -0.96
CA VAL A 273 -11.87 -10.43 -0.28
C VAL A 273 -12.95 -9.73 0.55
N PRO A 274 -14.21 -10.26 0.55
CA PRO A 274 -15.31 -9.56 1.20
C PRO A 274 -15.06 -9.30 2.68
N ASP A 275 -14.70 -10.36 3.42
CA ASP A 275 -14.54 -10.32 4.87
C ASP A 275 -13.26 -11.07 5.29
N SER A 276 -12.46 -10.41 6.09
CA SER A 276 -11.25 -11.00 6.69
C SER A 276 -11.00 -10.36 8.06
N TYR A 277 -10.23 -11.04 8.89
CA TYR A 277 -9.89 -10.50 10.21
C TYR A 277 -8.46 -10.87 10.62
N ARG A 278 -7.93 -10.07 11.51
CA ARG A 278 -6.69 -10.33 12.25
C ARG A 278 -6.98 -10.11 13.72
N MET A 279 -6.62 -11.07 14.55
CA MET A 279 -6.73 -10.93 15.99
C MET A 279 -5.52 -11.57 16.67
N GLY A 280 -5.14 -11.02 17.80
CA GLY A 280 -4.01 -11.58 18.51
C GLY A 280 -3.70 -10.95 19.84
N ILE A 281 -2.71 -11.53 20.48
CA ILE A 281 -2.12 -11.02 21.72
C ILE A 281 -0.62 -10.85 21.47
N GLU A 282 -0.12 -9.67 21.77
CA GLU A 282 1.30 -9.34 21.75
C GLU A 282 1.80 -9.19 23.19
N ILE A 283 2.88 -9.87 23.51
CA ILE A 283 3.54 -9.81 24.81
C ILE A 283 4.91 -9.20 24.64
N MET A 284 5.22 -8.21 25.44
CA MET A 284 6.53 -7.56 25.51
C MET A 284 7.09 -7.72 26.91
N LEU A 285 8.34 -8.18 27.01
CA LEU A 285 9.07 -8.25 28.26
C LEU A 285 10.46 -7.62 28.06
N GLY A 286 10.83 -6.71 28.94
CA GLY A 286 12.17 -6.13 29.00
C GLY A 286 12.69 -6.35 30.41
N ILE A 287 13.72 -7.17 30.56
CA ILE A 287 14.30 -7.56 31.85
C ILE A 287 15.71 -6.98 31.93
N LYS A 288 15.96 -6.12 32.92
CA LYS A 288 17.24 -5.47 33.16
C LYS A 288 17.73 -5.75 34.57
N PRO A 289 18.22 -6.98 34.84
CA PRO A 289 18.60 -7.43 36.19
C PRO A 289 19.83 -6.69 36.72
N CYS A 290 20.66 -6.13 35.85
CA CYS A 290 21.83 -5.36 36.20
C CYS A 290 22.14 -4.28 35.15
N LYS A 291 23.06 -3.33 35.47
CA LYS A 291 23.35 -2.17 34.62
C LYS A 291 23.95 -2.50 33.25
N TRP A 292 24.57 -3.67 33.11
CA TRP A 292 25.31 -4.08 31.91
C TRP A 292 24.57 -5.10 31.04
N PHE A 293 23.39 -5.62 31.48
CA PHE A 293 22.63 -6.64 30.74
C PHE A 293 21.15 -6.28 30.66
N GLN A 294 20.57 -6.43 29.48
CA GLN A 294 19.14 -6.31 29.21
C GLN A 294 18.72 -7.42 28.27
N TRP A 295 17.59 -8.03 28.56
CA TRP A 295 16.92 -9.02 27.72
C TRP A 295 15.54 -8.53 27.34
N ASP A 296 15.32 -8.36 26.03
CA ASP A 296 14.03 -7.96 25.46
C ASP A 296 13.43 -9.15 24.73
N ILE A 297 12.17 -9.44 25.01
CA ILE A 297 11.38 -10.52 24.43
C ILE A 297 10.11 -9.91 23.86
N ASN A 298 9.79 -10.23 22.59
CA ASN A 298 8.50 -9.93 22.00
C ASN A 298 7.92 -11.22 21.43
N ALA A 299 6.69 -11.55 21.83
CA ALA A 299 5.95 -12.69 21.34
C ALA A 299 4.58 -12.25 20.84
N THR A 300 4.20 -12.70 19.67
CA THR A 300 2.87 -12.44 19.09
C THR A 300 2.20 -13.78 18.82
N TRP A 301 1.00 -13.92 19.29
CA TRP A 301 0.09 -15.02 18.98
C TRP A 301 -1.09 -14.44 18.23
N SER A 302 -1.29 -14.85 16.97
CA SER A 302 -2.31 -14.26 16.12
C SER A 302 -3.10 -15.30 15.36
N LYS A 303 -4.30 -14.92 14.95
CA LYS A 303 -5.13 -15.62 13.99
C LYS A 303 -5.49 -14.63 12.88
N ASN A 304 -5.06 -14.92 11.64
CA ASN A 304 -5.20 -14.05 10.48
C ASN A 304 -5.91 -14.83 9.38
N ARG A 305 -7.20 -14.52 9.11
CA ARG A 305 -8.06 -15.34 8.26
C ARG A 305 -8.88 -14.51 7.28
N ILE A 306 -9.07 -15.10 6.10
CA ILE A 306 -10.09 -14.73 5.13
C ILE A 306 -11.28 -15.65 5.37
N GLN A 307 -12.48 -15.10 5.59
CA GLN A 307 -13.65 -15.91 5.93
C GLN A 307 -14.14 -16.76 4.76
N ASP A 308 -14.30 -16.11 3.60
CA ASP A 308 -14.70 -16.75 2.36
C ASP A 308 -13.75 -16.33 1.23
N PHE A 309 -13.10 -17.29 0.60
CA PHE A 309 -12.19 -17.07 -0.52
C PHE A 309 -12.55 -17.99 -1.68
N VAL A 310 -12.60 -17.44 -2.89
CA VAL A 310 -12.87 -18.22 -4.12
C VAL A 310 -11.61 -18.22 -4.97
N GLU A 311 -10.91 -19.33 -4.97
CA GLU A 311 -9.77 -19.56 -5.84
C GLU A 311 -10.25 -19.90 -7.24
N SER A 312 -9.75 -19.18 -8.24
CA SER A 312 -10.06 -19.41 -9.66
C SER A 312 -8.86 -20.02 -10.36
N LEU A 313 -8.95 -21.29 -10.71
CA LEU A 313 -7.88 -22.02 -11.40
C LEU A 313 -8.19 -22.09 -12.90
N PRO A 314 -7.47 -21.35 -13.77
CA PRO A 314 -7.62 -21.50 -15.21
C PRO A 314 -7.09 -22.86 -15.66
N GLY A 315 -7.90 -23.59 -16.41
CA GLY A 315 -7.52 -24.87 -17.01
C GLY A 315 -6.97 -24.67 -18.44
N TYR A 316 -5.94 -25.43 -18.78
CA TYR A 316 -5.42 -25.49 -20.14
C TYR A 316 -5.24 -26.95 -20.57
N HIS A 317 -5.68 -27.28 -21.79
CA HIS A 317 -5.32 -28.52 -22.45
C HIS A 317 -4.20 -28.23 -23.45
N TYR A 318 -3.08 -28.93 -23.33
CA TYR A 318 -1.97 -28.82 -24.27
C TYR A 318 -2.17 -29.89 -25.36
N ASN A 319 -2.26 -29.45 -26.60
CA ASN A 319 -2.41 -30.32 -27.77
C ASN A 319 -1.03 -30.85 -28.21
N ASP A 320 -1.04 -31.95 -28.96
CA ASP A 320 0.19 -32.59 -29.48
C ASP A 320 1.01 -31.68 -30.41
N ASP A 321 0.35 -30.68 -31.03
CA ASP A 321 1.00 -29.69 -31.91
C ASP A 321 1.67 -28.52 -31.13
N GLY A 322 1.68 -28.57 -29.78
CA GLY A 322 2.24 -27.54 -28.91
C GLY A 322 1.29 -26.35 -28.69
N SER A 323 0.10 -26.35 -29.27
CA SER A 323 -0.92 -25.35 -28.97
C SER A 323 -1.61 -25.64 -27.62
N SER A 324 -2.27 -24.66 -27.04
CA SER A 324 -3.09 -24.84 -25.83
C SER A 324 -4.53 -24.39 -26.08
N THR A 325 -5.48 -25.17 -25.57
CA THR A 325 -6.89 -24.82 -25.56
C THR A 325 -7.31 -24.47 -24.15
N SER A 326 -7.92 -23.30 -23.96
CA SER A 326 -8.43 -22.87 -22.65
C SER A 326 -9.62 -23.73 -22.25
N LEU A 327 -9.57 -24.30 -21.06
CA LEU A 327 -10.68 -25.03 -20.44
C LEU A 327 -11.47 -24.08 -19.52
N PRO A 328 -12.70 -24.43 -19.13
CA PRO A 328 -13.45 -23.68 -18.15
C PRO A 328 -12.66 -23.50 -16.84
N THR A 329 -12.66 -22.30 -16.29
CA THR A 329 -12.05 -21.99 -15.00
C THR A 329 -12.76 -22.78 -13.89
N ILE A 330 -12.00 -23.50 -13.08
CA ILE A 330 -12.50 -24.19 -11.90
C ILE A 330 -12.48 -23.23 -10.73
N GLN A 331 -13.62 -23.09 -10.04
CA GLN A 331 -13.73 -22.29 -8.82
C GLN A 331 -13.73 -23.22 -7.61
N ILE A 332 -12.77 -22.99 -6.71
CA ILE A 332 -12.67 -23.72 -5.42
C ILE A 332 -13.00 -22.72 -4.30
N LYS A 333 -14.01 -23.06 -3.50
CA LYS A 333 -14.40 -22.25 -2.35
C LYS A 333 -13.65 -22.69 -1.11
N HIS A 334 -12.94 -21.79 -0.49
CA HIS A 334 -12.22 -22.00 0.75
C HIS A 334 -12.88 -21.16 1.88
N LYS A 335 -12.92 -21.74 3.07
CA LYS A 335 -13.38 -21.04 4.30
C LYS A 335 -12.27 -20.96 5.33
N ASP A 336 -12.24 -19.88 6.09
CA ASP A 336 -11.29 -19.63 7.18
C ASP A 336 -9.82 -19.80 6.73
N THR A 337 -9.50 -19.28 5.54
CA THR A 337 -8.19 -19.42 4.89
C THR A 337 -7.17 -18.47 5.51
N HIS A 338 -5.92 -18.89 5.64
CA HIS A 338 -4.83 -18.03 6.12
C HIS A 338 -4.57 -16.87 5.17
N ILE A 339 -4.38 -15.68 5.74
CA ILE A 339 -3.86 -14.53 4.97
C ILE A 339 -2.37 -14.79 4.69
N ALA A 340 -1.95 -14.62 3.45
CA ALA A 340 -0.56 -14.81 3.03
C ALA A 340 0.41 -13.95 3.87
N PHE A 341 1.61 -14.51 4.13
CA PHE A 341 2.68 -13.86 4.91
C PHE A 341 2.29 -13.40 6.32
N SER A 342 1.29 -14.05 6.92
CA SER A 342 0.79 -13.71 8.25
C SER A 342 0.89 -14.94 9.18
N PRO A 343 2.07 -15.23 9.74
CA PRO A 343 2.28 -16.38 10.63
C PRO A 343 1.47 -16.22 11.92
N ASP A 344 0.97 -17.35 12.45
CA ASP A 344 0.16 -17.35 13.67
C ASP A 344 1.01 -17.14 14.94
N PHE A 345 2.33 -17.33 14.87
CA PHE A 345 3.24 -17.12 15.98
C PHE A 345 4.55 -16.46 15.54
N LEU A 346 4.94 -15.43 16.27
CA LEU A 346 6.21 -14.73 16.10
C LEU A 346 6.89 -14.61 17.47
N LEU A 347 8.19 -14.86 17.52
CA LEU A 347 9.00 -14.68 18.70
C LEU A 347 10.30 -13.96 18.32
N ASN A 348 10.59 -12.90 19.05
CA ASN A 348 11.84 -12.16 18.92
C ASN A 348 12.51 -12.06 20.29
N ASN A 349 13.81 -12.33 20.34
CA ASN A 349 14.63 -12.16 21.51
C ASN A 349 15.82 -11.28 21.17
N ARG A 350 16.14 -10.35 22.07
CA ARG A 350 17.31 -9.51 21.98
C ARG A 350 18.04 -9.47 23.32
N PHE A 351 19.29 -9.88 23.31
CA PHE A 351 20.19 -9.76 24.44
C PHE A 351 21.13 -8.58 24.21
N SER A 352 21.15 -7.62 25.10
CA SER A 352 22.01 -6.41 25.01
C SER A 352 22.98 -6.38 26.17
N PHE A 353 24.25 -6.20 25.85
CA PHE A 353 25.35 -6.11 26.81
C PHE A 353 26.03 -4.73 26.66
N ASN A 354 26.20 -4.01 27.75
CA ASN A 354 26.90 -2.72 27.77
C ASN A 354 27.78 -2.66 29.01
N TYR A 355 29.08 -2.88 28.85
CA TYR A 355 30.03 -2.91 29.95
C TYR A 355 31.32 -2.16 29.60
N LYS A 356 31.65 -1.10 30.38
CA LYS A 356 32.90 -0.33 30.24
C LYS A 356 33.23 0.13 28.82
N GLY A 357 32.21 0.58 28.06
CA GLY A 357 32.39 1.05 26.68
C GLY A 357 32.36 -0.05 25.64
N PHE A 358 32.19 -1.30 26.02
CA PHE A 358 31.89 -2.42 25.11
C PHE A 358 30.38 -2.59 25.00
N GLU A 359 29.86 -2.61 23.75
CA GLU A 359 28.46 -2.85 23.45
C GLU A 359 28.32 -4.03 22.49
N ALA A 360 27.41 -4.94 22.82
CA ALA A 360 27.05 -6.06 21.96
C ALA A 360 25.54 -6.31 22.03
N ALA A 361 24.96 -6.75 20.93
CA ALA A 361 23.57 -7.21 20.86
C ALA A 361 23.46 -8.48 20.01
N LEU A 362 22.67 -9.44 20.47
CA LEU A 362 22.35 -10.70 19.78
C LEU A 362 20.86 -10.82 19.62
#